data_b575c396849db457303b90022bf2c538
#
_entry.id   b575c396849db457303b90022bf2c538
#
_cell.length_a   1.000
_cell.length_b   1.000
_cell.length_c   1.000
_cell.angle_alpha   90.00
_cell.angle_beta   90.00
_cell.angle_gamma   90.00
#
_symmetry.space_group_name_H-M   'P 1'
#
loop_
_entity.id
_entity.type
_entity.pdbx_description
1 polymer ?
#
loop_
_entity_poly.entity_id
_entity_poly.type
_entity_poly.pdbx_seq_one_letter_code
_entity_poly.pdbx_strand_id
1 'polypeptide(L)'
;MMQRHAPLSITPDGTLFQLQWLWQMLQNCTPERYAVNKERMVRLAEYSRDCFKVLRAATGIEYEGRQQGTTQLFRTQKQLDDAAKDIAVLQETGVPYELLNRAQLVGAEPGLDQTKLVGGLRLPNDETGDCQLFTTRLTAMAEELGVKFRYNIEIDALIKAGDQIRGVQTGSELLTADSYVVALGAYSTPLLKGLLDVPVYPLKGYSITVPIVNAEAAPVSTILDETYKIAVTRFDDRIRVGGMAEIAGFDKRLNPRRRETLEMVVNDLFPGAGATAEASFWTGLRPMTPDGTPIVGRTGLRNLYLNTGHGTLGWTMSCGSAQLLADIISARKPAILADDLSVARYGAAPAQRQPQLASA
;
A
#
# COMPACT_ATOMS: atom_id res chain seq x y z
N MET A 1 -28.92 -9.43 5.01
CA MET A 1 -28.17 -10.64 4.59
C MET A 1 -26.76 -10.19 4.24
N MET A 2 -25.75 -10.56 5.03
CA MET A 2 -24.35 -10.33 4.64
C MET A 2 -24.07 -11.21 3.41
N GLN A 3 -23.69 -10.58 2.30
CA GLN A 3 -23.34 -11.33 1.08
C GLN A 3 -22.12 -12.21 1.37
N ARG A 4 -22.19 -13.49 0.98
CA ARG A 4 -21.15 -14.52 1.26
C ARG A 4 -19.75 -14.09 0.83
N HIS A 5 -19.65 -13.28 -0.23
CA HIS A 5 -18.41 -12.81 -0.86
C HIS A 5 -18.22 -11.29 -0.78
N ALA A 6 -18.75 -10.64 0.27
CA ALA A 6 -18.60 -9.19 0.42
C ALA A 6 -17.11 -8.79 0.51
N PRO A 7 -16.67 -7.78 -0.27
CA PRO A 7 -15.27 -7.34 -0.27
C PRO A 7 -14.86 -6.69 1.05
N LEU A 8 -15.80 -6.08 1.79
CA LEU A 8 -15.56 -5.44 3.08
C LEU A 8 -16.38 -6.13 4.17
N SER A 9 -15.77 -6.35 5.32
CA SER A 9 -16.45 -6.72 6.57
C SER A 9 -15.93 -5.92 7.74
N ILE A 10 -16.81 -5.69 8.72
CA ILE A 10 -16.48 -4.99 9.96
C ILE A 10 -16.81 -5.94 11.11
N THR A 11 -15.81 -6.23 11.92
CA THR A 11 -15.93 -7.00 13.14
C THR A 11 -15.52 -6.08 14.29
N PRO A 12 -16.41 -5.76 15.24
CA PRO A 12 -16.04 -4.95 16.38
C PRO A 12 -14.87 -5.57 17.15
N ASP A 13 -13.83 -4.79 17.39
CA ASP A 13 -12.66 -5.21 18.18
C ASP A 13 -12.77 -4.74 19.67
N GLY A 14 -13.86 -4.05 20.01
CA GLY A 14 -14.14 -3.57 21.35
C GLY A 14 -13.35 -2.33 21.77
N THR A 15 -12.61 -1.70 20.87
CA THR A 15 -11.77 -0.54 21.18
C THR A 15 -12.42 0.78 20.79
N LEU A 16 -12.20 1.84 21.60
CA LEU A 16 -12.54 3.20 21.22
C LEU A 16 -11.76 3.66 19.98
N PHE A 17 -10.57 3.15 19.79
CA PHE A 17 -9.73 3.48 18.63
C PHE A 17 -10.40 3.08 17.31
N GLN A 18 -11.02 1.89 17.24
CA GLN A 18 -11.78 1.47 16.05
C GLN A 18 -12.92 2.45 15.75
N LEU A 19 -13.69 2.85 16.77
CA LEU A 19 -14.82 3.77 16.60
C LEU A 19 -14.35 5.16 16.17
N GLN A 20 -13.28 5.68 16.77
CA GLN A 20 -12.69 6.97 16.39
C GLN A 20 -12.16 6.95 14.97
N TRP A 21 -11.46 5.89 14.59
CA TRP A 21 -10.92 5.75 13.24
C TRP A 21 -12.05 5.66 12.20
N LEU A 22 -13.10 4.87 12.45
CA LEU A 22 -14.27 4.76 11.58
C LEU A 22 -14.97 6.12 11.43
N TRP A 23 -15.11 6.87 12.52
CA TRP A 23 -15.68 8.21 12.49
C TRP A 23 -14.84 9.16 11.63
N GLN A 24 -13.53 9.20 11.84
CA GLN A 24 -12.62 10.00 11.03
C GLN A 24 -12.65 9.61 9.55
N MET A 25 -12.71 8.31 9.25
CA MET A 25 -12.84 7.80 7.88
C MET A 25 -14.14 8.32 7.24
N LEU A 26 -15.27 8.24 7.93
CA LEU A 26 -16.55 8.77 7.42
C LEU A 26 -16.49 10.29 7.15
N GLN A 27 -15.82 11.04 7.99
CA GLN A 27 -15.62 12.48 7.78
C GLN A 27 -14.78 12.78 6.51
N ASN A 28 -13.95 11.85 6.06
CA ASN A 28 -13.15 11.97 4.85
C ASN A 28 -13.88 11.50 3.57
N CYS A 29 -15.11 10.98 3.70
CA CYS A 29 -15.92 10.53 2.56
C CYS A 29 -16.71 11.65 1.87
N THR A 30 -16.37 12.92 2.08
CA THR A 30 -16.98 14.04 1.35
C THR A 30 -16.22 14.32 0.04
N PRO A 31 -16.87 14.90 -0.99
CA PRO A 31 -16.21 15.22 -2.26
C PRO A 31 -14.98 16.12 -2.10
N GLU A 32 -15.05 17.13 -1.22
CA GLU A 32 -13.98 18.09 -0.97
C GLU A 32 -12.76 17.42 -0.33
N ARG A 33 -13.00 16.59 0.70
CA ARG A 33 -11.94 15.82 1.37
C ARG A 33 -11.34 14.80 0.43
N TYR A 34 -12.18 14.11 -0.34
CA TYR A 34 -11.71 13.15 -1.34
C TYR A 34 -10.78 13.81 -2.37
N ALA A 35 -11.13 15.00 -2.90
CA ALA A 35 -10.31 15.71 -3.87
C ALA A 35 -8.92 16.06 -3.31
N VAL A 36 -8.85 16.56 -2.08
CA VAL A 36 -7.57 16.89 -1.41
C VAL A 36 -6.72 15.63 -1.18
N ASN A 37 -7.34 14.57 -0.65
CA ASN A 37 -6.60 13.34 -0.33
C ASN A 37 -6.14 12.61 -1.60
N LYS A 38 -6.97 12.64 -2.66
CA LYS A 38 -6.61 12.12 -3.98
C LYS A 38 -5.38 12.84 -4.55
N GLU A 39 -5.39 14.18 -4.53
CA GLU A 39 -4.26 14.99 -5.02
C GLU A 39 -2.95 14.62 -4.32
N ARG A 40 -2.96 14.50 -2.99
CA ARG A 40 -1.80 14.06 -2.18
C ARG A 40 -1.29 12.69 -2.61
N MET A 41 -2.20 11.73 -2.78
CA MET A 41 -1.84 10.38 -3.18
C MET A 41 -1.30 10.30 -4.60
N VAL A 42 -1.92 10.98 -5.56
CA VAL A 42 -1.46 11.00 -6.97
C VAL A 42 -0.08 11.66 -7.05
N ARG A 43 0.11 12.81 -6.42
CA ARG A 43 1.40 13.51 -6.39
C ARG A 43 2.53 12.61 -5.86
N LEU A 44 2.28 11.89 -4.77
CA LEU A 44 3.28 10.99 -4.20
C LEU A 44 3.48 9.73 -5.07
N ALA A 45 2.42 9.18 -5.67
CA ALA A 45 2.49 8.00 -6.52
C ALA A 45 3.27 8.27 -7.81
N GLU A 46 3.00 9.38 -8.48
CA GLU A 46 3.74 9.81 -9.68
C GLU A 46 5.23 10.05 -9.38
N TYR A 47 5.53 10.74 -8.28
CA TYR A 47 6.90 10.91 -7.82
C TYR A 47 7.58 9.57 -7.51
N SER A 48 6.87 8.67 -6.86
CA SER A 48 7.39 7.34 -6.53
C SER A 48 7.68 6.50 -7.76
N ARG A 49 6.83 6.56 -8.80
CA ARG A 49 7.11 5.92 -10.09
C ARG A 49 8.45 6.36 -10.67
N ASP A 50 8.73 7.65 -10.63
CA ASP A 50 10.00 8.18 -11.15
C ASP A 50 11.18 7.77 -10.25
N CYS A 51 11.01 7.74 -8.92
CA CYS A 51 12.01 7.20 -8.00
C CYS A 51 12.29 5.70 -8.24
N PHE A 52 11.27 4.89 -8.58
CA PHE A 52 11.46 3.48 -8.95
C PHE A 52 12.33 3.34 -10.20
N LYS A 53 12.10 4.17 -11.24
CA LYS A 53 12.92 4.15 -12.47
C LYS A 53 14.38 4.47 -12.16
N VAL A 54 14.63 5.50 -11.34
CA VAL A 54 15.99 5.90 -10.93
C VAL A 54 16.65 4.77 -10.13
N LEU A 55 15.95 4.16 -9.18
CA LEU A 55 16.47 3.07 -8.36
C LEU A 55 16.83 1.86 -9.23
N ARG A 56 15.95 1.44 -10.14
CA ARG A 56 16.25 0.33 -11.07
C ARG A 56 17.47 0.60 -11.93
N ALA A 57 17.55 1.80 -12.49
CA ALA A 57 18.68 2.19 -13.35
C ALA A 57 20.00 2.21 -12.56
N ALA A 58 19.99 2.64 -11.29
CA ALA A 58 21.17 2.74 -10.45
C ALA A 58 21.64 1.39 -9.88
N THR A 59 20.72 0.45 -9.63
CA THR A 59 21.02 -0.77 -8.86
C THR A 59 20.92 -2.05 -9.70
N GLY A 60 20.22 -2.02 -10.81
CA GLY A 60 19.87 -3.24 -11.55
C GLY A 60 19.00 -4.23 -10.78
N ILE A 61 18.29 -3.76 -9.73
CA ILE A 61 17.47 -4.63 -8.88
C ILE A 61 16.38 -5.35 -9.67
N GLU A 62 16.37 -6.66 -9.60
CA GLU A 62 15.36 -7.52 -10.19
C GLU A 62 14.38 -7.98 -9.11
N TYR A 63 13.09 -8.00 -9.38
CA TYR A 63 12.04 -8.37 -8.41
C TYR A 63 10.79 -8.95 -9.09
N GLU A 64 11.00 -9.71 -10.17
CA GLU A 64 9.94 -10.23 -11.04
C GLU A 64 9.00 -9.10 -11.53
N GLY A 65 9.62 -7.96 -11.83
CA GLY A 65 8.88 -6.76 -12.28
C GLY A 65 8.27 -6.97 -13.67
N ARG A 66 6.99 -6.63 -13.82
CA ARG A 66 6.25 -6.70 -15.08
C ARG A 66 5.67 -5.34 -15.41
N GLN A 67 5.98 -4.84 -16.61
CA GLN A 67 5.47 -3.57 -17.13
C GLN A 67 4.39 -3.84 -18.17
N GLN A 68 3.35 -4.57 -17.76
CA GLN A 68 2.28 -5.03 -18.64
C GLN A 68 0.94 -4.32 -18.37
N GLY A 69 0.96 -3.32 -17.48
CA GLY A 69 -0.20 -2.56 -17.06
C GLY A 69 -1.07 -3.27 -16.04
N THR A 70 -2.14 -2.59 -15.66
CA THR A 70 -3.22 -3.11 -14.79
C THR A 70 -4.55 -2.96 -15.52
N THR A 71 -5.39 -3.98 -15.47
CA THR A 71 -6.73 -3.95 -16.07
C THR A 71 -7.79 -4.18 -15.01
N GLN A 72 -8.63 -3.17 -14.76
CA GLN A 72 -9.81 -3.28 -13.93
C GLN A 72 -10.96 -3.87 -14.75
N LEU A 73 -11.57 -4.95 -14.27
CA LEU A 73 -12.63 -5.67 -14.96
C LEU A 73 -14.02 -5.34 -14.41
N PHE A 74 -14.97 -5.16 -15.29
CA PHE A 74 -16.37 -4.88 -14.97
C PHE A 74 -17.26 -6.04 -15.37
N ARG A 75 -18.04 -6.55 -14.42
CA ARG A 75 -18.99 -7.64 -14.62
C ARG A 75 -20.40 -7.16 -14.99
N THR A 76 -20.70 -5.89 -14.71
CA THR A 76 -22.02 -5.30 -14.97
C THR A 76 -21.88 -3.97 -15.71
N GLN A 77 -22.90 -3.63 -16.51
CA GLN A 77 -22.94 -2.34 -17.20
C GLN A 77 -22.87 -1.17 -16.22
N LYS A 78 -23.54 -1.29 -15.07
CA LYS A 78 -23.48 -0.26 -14.02
C LYS A 78 -22.06 0.02 -13.55
N GLN A 79 -21.23 -1.01 -13.36
CA GLN A 79 -19.81 -0.80 -12.97
C GLN A 79 -19.02 -0.09 -14.06
N LEU A 80 -19.27 -0.43 -15.32
CA LEU A 80 -18.64 0.24 -16.46
C LEU A 80 -19.06 1.71 -16.56
N ASP A 81 -20.34 1.99 -16.35
CA ASP A 81 -20.87 3.37 -16.35
C ASP A 81 -20.32 4.19 -15.18
N ASP A 82 -20.22 3.59 -13.98
CA ASP A 82 -19.65 4.22 -12.78
C ASP A 82 -18.14 4.54 -12.94
N ALA A 83 -17.43 3.82 -13.80
CA ALA A 83 -16.00 4.06 -14.10
C ALA A 83 -15.75 5.43 -14.77
N ALA A 84 -16.77 6.10 -15.30
CA ALA A 84 -16.66 7.45 -15.83
C ALA A 84 -16.07 8.45 -14.80
N LYS A 85 -16.31 8.23 -13.52
CA LYS A 85 -15.74 9.06 -12.43
C LYS A 85 -14.23 8.86 -12.29
N ASP A 86 -13.77 7.62 -12.38
CA ASP A 86 -12.36 7.28 -12.32
C ASP A 86 -11.64 7.78 -13.57
N ILE A 87 -12.28 7.64 -14.74
CA ILE A 87 -11.77 8.16 -16.03
C ILE A 87 -11.60 9.68 -15.98
N ALA A 88 -12.56 10.42 -15.42
CA ALA A 88 -12.45 11.86 -15.26
C ALA A 88 -11.20 12.25 -14.43
N VAL A 89 -10.89 11.47 -13.38
CA VAL A 89 -9.67 11.65 -12.57
C VAL A 89 -8.41 11.40 -13.39
N LEU A 90 -8.37 10.32 -14.18
CA LEU A 90 -7.23 9.99 -15.02
C LEU A 90 -6.97 11.07 -16.09
N GLN A 91 -8.04 11.61 -16.68
CA GLN A 91 -7.97 12.71 -17.64
C GLN A 91 -7.43 13.98 -16.99
N GLU A 92 -7.96 14.36 -15.81
CA GLU A 92 -7.52 15.54 -15.07
C GLU A 92 -6.03 15.48 -14.69
N THR A 93 -5.55 14.28 -14.36
CA THR A 93 -4.16 14.06 -13.94
C THR A 93 -3.23 13.67 -15.07
N GLY A 94 -3.73 13.54 -16.31
CA GLY A 94 -2.93 13.17 -17.48
C GLY A 94 -2.42 11.72 -17.49
N VAL A 95 -3.06 10.82 -16.72
CA VAL A 95 -2.69 9.41 -16.69
C VAL A 95 -3.25 8.69 -17.90
N PRO A 96 -2.43 8.02 -18.74
CA PRO A 96 -2.90 7.26 -19.89
C PRO A 96 -3.79 6.08 -19.48
N TYR A 97 -4.90 5.89 -20.17
CA TYR A 97 -5.81 4.79 -19.96
C TYR A 97 -6.45 4.31 -21.26
N GLU A 98 -6.95 3.09 -21.26
CA GLU A 98 -7.68 2.45 -22.38
C GLU A 98 -8.98 1.86 -21.83
N LEU A 99 -10.12 2.22 -22.45
CA LEU A 99 -11.39 1.57 -22.16
C LEU A 99 -11.59 0.40 -23.13
N LEU A 100 -11.56 -0.82 -22.61
CA LEU A 100 -11.60 -2.04 -23.39
C LEU A 100 -13.00 -2.65 -23.39
N ASN A 101 -13.52 -2.95 -24.56
CA ASN A 101 -14.69 -3.83 -24.69
C ASN A 101 -14.29 -5.30 -24.53
N ARG A 102 -15.28 -6.21 -24.53
CA ARG A 102 -15.04 -7.64 -24.33
C ARG A 102 -14.05 -8.25 -25.34
N ALA A 103 -14.13 -7.88 -26.62
CA ALA A 103 -13.22 -8.40 -27.64
C ALA A 103 -11.79 -7.90 -27.45
N GLN A 104 -11.62 -6.65 -27.03
CA GLN A 104 -10.30 -6.07 -26.76
C GLN A 104 -9.66 -6.65 -25.48
N LEU A 105 -10.46 -7.07 -24.49
CA LEU A 105 -9.95 -7.76 -23.31
C LEU A 105 -9.22 -9.06 -23.67
N VAL A 106 -9.71 -9.83 -24.64
CA VAL A 106 -9.03 -11.05 -25.12
C VAL A 106 -7.65 -10.75 -25.70
N GLY A 107 -7.51 -9.64 -26.42
CA GLY A 107 -6.20 -9.23 -26.96
C GLY A 107 -5.21 -8.83 -25.86
N ALA A 108 -5.70 -8.20 -24.78
CA ALA A 108 -4.88 -7.78 -23.65
C ALA A 108 -4.53 -8.95 -22.70
N GLU A 109 -5.48 -9.87 -22.49
CA GLU A 109 -5.39 -11.00 -21.56
C GLU A 109 -5.92 -12.29 -22.25
N PRO A 110 -5.13 -12.99 -23.05
CA PRO A 110 -5.60 -14.16 -23.82
C PRO A 110 -6.13 -15.31 -22.96
N GLY A 111 -5.62 -15.49 -21.73
CA GLY A 111 -6.07 -16.52 -20.80
C GLY A 111 -7.37 -16.19 -20.05
N LEU A 112 -7.89 -14.96 -20.21
CA LEU A 112 -9.04 -14.48 -19.47
C LEU A 112 -10.37 -15.06 -19.99
N ASP A 113 -11.17 -15.66 -19.11
CA ASP A 113 -12.56 -15.98 -19.42
C ASP A 113 -13.42 -14.69 -19.34
N GLN A 114 -13.78 -14.19 -20.49
CA GLN A 114 -14.55 -12.95 -20.64
C GLN A 114 -16.08 -13.15 -20.59
N THR A 115 -16.57 -14.39 -20.45
CA THR A 115 -18.01 -14.70 -20.61
C THR A 115 -18.89 -13.93 -19.63
N LYS A 116 -18.38 -13.61 -18.45
CA LYS A 116 -19.06 -12.87 -17.38
C LYS A 116 -18.66 -11.39 -17.28
N LEU A 117 -18.00 -10.84 -18.31
CA LEU A 117 -17.48 -9.48 -18.31
C LEU A 117 -18.22 -8.63 -19.36
N VAL A 118 -18.33 -7.34 -19.08
CA VAL A 118 -18.86 -6.34 -20.03
C VAL A 118 -17.78 -5.46 -20.62
N GLY A 119 -16.62 -5.30 -19.94
CA GLY A 119 -15.49 -4.50 -20.37
C GLY A 119 -14.46 -4.34 -19.27
N GLY A 120 -13.45 -3.50 -19.51
CA GLY A 120 -12.42 -3.17 -18.56
C GLY A 120 -11.80 -1.80 -18.79
N LEU A 121 -11.17 -1.27 -17.76
CA LEU A 121 -10.36 -0.05 -17.79
C LEU A 121 -8.90 -0.45 -17.58
N ARG A 122 -8.05 -0.22 -18.60
CA ARG A 122 -6.63 -0.56 -18.57
C ARG A 122 -5.78 0.68 -18.33
N LEU A 123 -4.81 0.55 -17.45
CA LEU A 123 -3.74 1.50 -17.18
C LEU A 123 -2.43 0.91 -17.74
N PRO A 124 -2.03 1.24 -18.98
CA PRO A 124 -0.94 0.53 -19.67
C PRO A 124 0.44 0.76 -19.06
N ASN A 125 0.61 1.87 -18.34
CA ASN A 125 1.90 2.25 -17.73
C ASN A 125 2.08 1.76 -16.30
N ASP A 126 1.09 1.06 -15.76
CA ASP A 126 1.22 0.45 -14.43
C ASP A 126 2.21 -0.72 -14.47
N GLU A 127 2.92 -0.87 -13.37
CA GLU A 127 3.87 -1.95 -13.20
C GLU A 127 3.64 -2.71 -11.89
N THR A 128 3.96 -3.98 -11.92
CA THR A 128 3.87 -4.87 -10.77
C THR A 128 5.22 -5.47 -10.45
N GLY A 129 5.35 -6.03 -9.26
CA GLY A 129 6.56 -6.73 -8.83
C GLY A 129 6.35 -7.43 -7.51
N ASP A 130 7.19 -8.40 -7.21
CA ASP A 130 7.19 -9.07 -5.92
C ASP A 130 7.81 -8.14 -4.86
N CYS A 131 6.96 -7.54 -4.03
CA CYS A 131 7.41 -6.61 -2.99
C CYS A 131 8.27 -7.28 -1.90
N GLN A 132 8.09 -8.57 -1.65
CA GLN A 132 8.93 -9.31 -0.71
C GLN A 132 10.33 -9.52 -1.29
N LEU A 133 10.41 -9.98 -2.54
CA LEU A 133 11.68 -10.15 -3.24
C LEU A 133 12.42 -8.83 -3.40
N PHE A 134 11.70 -7.76 -3.77
CA PHE A 134 12.24 -6.40 -3.83
C PHE A 134 12.87 -5.99 -2.50
N THR A 135 12.13 -6.14 -1.39
CA THR A 135 12.62 -5.77 -0.06
C THR A 135 13.84 -6.59 0.35
N THR A 136 13.82 -7.91 0.08
CA THR A 136 14.94 -8.81 0.40
C THR A 136 16.21 -8.42 -0.37
N ARG A 137 16.10 -8.17 -1.68
CA ARG A 137 17.24 -7.76 -2.50
C ARG A 137 17.75 -6.37 -2.15
N LEU A 138 16.84 -5.44 -1.89
CA LEU A 138 17.19 -4.08 -1.47
C LEU A 138 17.89 -4.09 -0.10
N THR A 139 17.49 -5.00 0.81
CA THR A 139 18.17 -5.19 2.10
C THR A 139 19.63 -5.60 1.89
N ALA A 140 19.91 -6.59 1.05
CA ALA A 140 21.28 -7.01 0.76
C ALA A 140 22.12 -5.88 0.17
N MET A 141 21.57 -5.12 -0.79
CA MET A 141 22.26 -3.95 -1.36
C MET A 141 22.54 -2.87 -0.30
N ALA A 142 21.61 -2.65 0.63
CA ALA A 142 21.80 -1.71 1.72
C ALA A 142 22.88 -2.17 2.72
N GLU A 143 22.95 -3.47 2.99
CA GLU A 143 24.04 -4.06 3.82
C GLU A 143 25.41 -3.83 3.21
N GLU A 144 25.56 -3.97 1.89
CA GLU A 144 26.80 -3.66 1.15
C GLU A 144 27.20 -2.19 1.29
N LEU A 145 26.24 -1.28 1.47
CA LEU A 145 26.45 0.14 1.74
C LEU A 145 26.67 0.46 3.24
N GLY A 146 26.74 -0.56 4.08
CA GLY A 146 27.03 -0.42 5.51
C GLY A 146 25.81 -0.25 6.41
N VAL A 147 24.60 -0.41 5.90
CA VAL A 147 23.39 -0.43 6.73
C VAL A 147 23.38 -1.71 7.57
N LYS A 148 23.09 -1.57 8.87
CA LYS A 148 23.03 -2.70 9.80
C LYS A 148 21.59 -3.07 10.09
N PHE A 149 21.20 -4.30 9.80
CA PHE A 149 19.90 -4.85 10.13
C PHE A 149 19.96 -5.71 11.39
N ARG A 150 18.98 -5.55 12.27
CA ARG A 150 18.82 -6.35 13.48
C ARG A 150 17.44 -6.99 13.43
N TYR A 151 17.40 -8.31 13.22
CA TYR A 151 16.18 -9.11 13.13
C TYR A 151 15.84 -9.72 14.47
N ASN A 152 14.58 -10.13 14.64
CA ASN A 152 14.04 -10.76 15.85
C ASN A 152 14.25 -9.90 17.10
N ILE A 153 14.20 -8.57 16.93
CA ILE A 153 14.30 -7.60 18.01
C ILE A 153 12.90 -7.01 18.23
N GLU A 154 12.41 -7.13 19.45
CA GLU A 154 11.20 -6.44 19.87
C GLU A 154 11.56 -5.04 20.39
N ILE A 155 10.81 -4.04 19.91
CA ILE A 155 10.94 -2.65 20.37
C ILE A 155 9.91 -2.44 21.47
N ASP A 156 10.38 -2.22 22.70
CA ASP A 156 9.51 -2.03 23.85
C ASP A 156 8.96 -0.60 23.92
N ALA A 157 9.81 0.39 23.69
CA ALA A 157 9.43 1.80 23.78
C ALA A 157 10.41 2.74 23.09
N LEU A 158 9.93 3.92 22.74
CA LEU A 158 10.74 5.10 22.45
C LEU A 158 10.90 5.95 23.71
N ILE A 159 12.12 6.14 24.18
CA ILE A 159 12.39 6.90 25.41
C ILE A 159 12.51 8.38 25.06
N LYS A 160 11.53 9.16 25.52
CA LYS A 160 11.49 10.62 25.32
C LYS A 160 12.25 11.36 26.39
N ALA A 161 12.98 12.41 26.01
CA ALA A 161 13.60 13.38 26.90
C ALA A 161 13.39 14.80 26.35
N GLY A 162 12.56 15.58 27.05
CA GLY A 162 12.17 16.91 26.56
C GLY A 162 11.39 16.83 25.25
N ASP A 163 11.86 17.49 24.21
CA ASP A 163 11.25 17.58 22.88
C ASP A 163 11.89 16.60 21.84
N GLN A 164 12.62 15.58 22.32
CA GLN A 164 13.31 14.63 21.46
C GLN A 164 13.25 13.19 21.98
N ILE A 165 13.55 12.23 21.13
CA ILE A 165 13.78 10.83 21.50
C ILE A 165 15.24 10.69 21.93
N ARG A 166 15.45 10.09 23.09
CA ARG A 166 16.78 9.75 23.62
C ARG A 166 17.28 8.40 23.10
N GLY A 167 16.37 7.46 22.88
CA GLY A 167 16.75 6.12 22.43
C GLY A 167 15.53 5.21 22.22
N VAL A 168 15.81 4.04 21.69
CA VAL A 168 14.87 2.93 21.48
C VAL A 168 15.21 1.83 22.48
N GLN A 169 14.26 1.48 23.33
CA GLN A 169 14.39 0.42 24.32
C GLN A 169 14.09 -0.93 23.67
N THR A 170 15.02 -1.89 23.82
CA THR A 170 14.88 -3.28 23.35
C THR A 170 15.36 -4.22 24.45
N GLY A 171 14.45 -4.77 25.24
CA GLY A 171 14.81 -5.52 26.46
C GLY A 171 15.63 -4.67 27.42
N SER A 172 16.87 -5.08 27.70
CA SER A 172 17.79 -4.34 28.57
C SER A 172 18.65 -3.30 27.84
N GLU A 173 18.60 -3.25 26.49
CA GLU A 173 19.47 -2.37 25.70
C GLU A 173 18.73 -1.09 25.31
N LEU A 174 19.43 0.06 25.44
CA LEU A 174 18.99 1.34 24.90
C LEU A 174 19.81 1.72 23.67
N LEU A 175 19.18 1.64 22.51
CA LEU A 175 19.79 2.02 21.23
C LEU A 175 19.66 3.52 21.01
N THR A 176 20.76 4.20 20.76
CA THR A 176 20.80 5.66 20.56
C THR A 176 21.19 6.02 19.14
N ALA A 177 20.63 7.11 18.63
CA ALA A 177 20.92 7.67 17.30
C ALA A 177 20.60 9.17 17.28
N ASP A 178 21.06 9.88 16.25
CA ASP A 178 20.76 11.29 16.04
C ASP A 178 19.32 11.51 15.54
N SER A 179 18.78 10.55 14.77
CA SER A 179 17.44 10.58 14.20
C SER A 179 16.79 9.21 14.27
N TYR A 180 15.49 9.20 14.47
CA TYR A 180 14.67 7.99 14.58
C TYR A 180 13.55 8.04 13.55
N VAL A 181 13.32 6.93 12.86
CA VAL A 181 12.22 6.76 11.90
C VAL A 181 11.33 5.62 12.35
N VAL A 182 10.04 5.88 12.53
CA VAL A 182 9.04 4.83 12.75
C VAL A 182 8.39 4.50 11.42
N ALA A 183 8.67 3.28 10.93
CA ALA A 183 8.15 2.74 9.67
C ALA A 183 7.49 1.36 9.88
N LEU A 184 6.77 1.19 11.00
CA LEU A 184 6.24 -0.10 11.46
C LEU A 184 4.83 -0.42 10.94
N GLY A 185 4.36 0.29 9.92
CA GLY A 185 3.03 0.09 9.36
C GLY A 185 1.93 0.20 10.43
N ALA A 186 1.07 -0.81 10.55
CA ALA A 186 -0.01 -0.82 11.54
C ALA A 186 0.49 -0.81 13.01
N TYR A 187 1.70 -1.28 13.25
CA TYR A 187 2.31 -1.28 14.59
C TYR A 187 2.91 0.06 15.00
N SER A 188 2.92 1.06 14.10
CA SER A 188 3.35 2.43 14.45
C SER A 188 2.46 3.06 15.52
N THR A 189 1.13 2.87 15.44
CA THR A 189 0.17 3.42 16.39
C THR A 189 0.37 2.91 17.82
N PRO A 190 0.45 1.60 18.11
CA PRO A 190 0.71 1.13 19.46
C PRO A 190 2.06 1.56 20.00
N LEU A 191 3.13 1.57 19.20
CA LEU A 191 4.45 2.02 19.65
C LEU A 191 4.47 3.51 20.03
N LEU A 192 3.71 4.33 19.30
CA LEU A 192 3.69 5.79 19.49
C LEU A 192 2.65 6.24 20.52
N LYS A 193 1.86 5.30 21.07
CA LYS A 193 0.81 5.62 22.06
C LYS A 193 1.40 6.36 23.28
N GLY A 194 0.82 7.51 23.60
CA GLY A 194 1.30 8.39 24.67
C GLY A 194 2.43 9.34 24.27
N LEU A 195 3.01 9.19 23.07
CA LEU A 195 3.96 10.13 22.52
C LEU A 195 3.35 11.00 21.42
N LEU A 196 2.63 10.36 20.50
CA LEU A 196 1.95 10.99 19.37
C LEU A 196 0.66 10.25 19.03
N ASP A 197 -0.35 10.99 18.65
CA ASP A 197 -1.59 10.41 18.11
C ASP A 197 -1.41 10.17 16.61
N VAL A 198 -1.30 8.89 16.23
CA VAL A 198 -1.13 8.46 14.85
C VAL A 198 -2.30 7.54 14.48
N PRO A 199 -3.24 7.99 13.62
CA PRO A 199 -4.46 7.24 13.35
C PRO A 199 -4.27 6.18 12.25
N VAL A 200 -3.30 5.29 12.42
CA VAL A 200 -3.07 4.17 11.49
C VAL A 200 -3.72 2.92 12.03
N TYR A 201 -4.80 2.49 11.37
CA TYR A 201 -5.57 1.31 11.75
C TYR A 201 -5.15 0.07 10.94
N PRO A 202 -5.09 -1.12 11.57
CA PRO A 202 -4.78 -2.39 10.89
C PRO A 202 -5.98 -2.87 10.08
N LEU A 203 -5.97 -2.67 8.76
CA LEU A 203 -6.97 -3.20 7.86
C LEU A 203 -6.51 -4.56 7.32
N LYS A 204 -7.15 -5.62 7.76
CA LYS A 204 -6.79 -6.99 7.40
C LYS A 204 -7.15 -7.29 5.95
N GLY A 205 -6.20 -7.86 5.23
CA GLY A 205 -6.38 -8.38 3.88
C GLY A 205 -5.96 -9.82 3.77
N TYR A 206 -6.40 -10.49 2.70
CA TYR A 206 -6.11 -11.89 2.45
C TYR A 206 -5.49 -12.10 1.08
N SER A 207 -4.69 -13.14 0.95
CA SER A 207 -4.17 -13.56 -0.35
C SER A 207 -3.87 -15.05 -0.40
N ILE A 208 -3.95 -15.62 -1.60
CA ILE A 208 -3.40 -16.92 -1.92
C ILE A 208 -2.29 -16.78 -2.94
N THR A 209 -1.35 -17.71 -2.93
CA THR A 209 -0.34 -17.84 -3.98
C THR A 209 -0.54 -19.20 -4.63
N VAL A 210 -0.83 -19.20 -5.92
CA VAL A 210 -1.22 -20.37 -6.71
C VAL A 210 -0.08 -20.70 -7.68
N PRO A 211 0.49 -21.92 -7.66
CA PRO A 211 1.44 -22.34 -8.68
C PRO A 211 0.81 -22.34 -10.07
N ILE A 212 1.51 -21.84 -11.09
CA ILE A 212 1.05 -21.89 -12.49
C ILE A 212 1.27 -23.30 -13.03
N VAL A 213 0.23 -23.89 -13.62
CA VAL A 213 0.29 -25.19 -14.31
C VAL A 213 0.08 -25.07 -15.80
N ASN A 214 -0.54 -23.96 -16.25
CA ASN A 214 -0.69 -23.61 -17.64
C ASN A 214 -0.38 -22.12 -17.84
N ALA A 215 0.79 -21.84 -18.40
CA ALA A 215 1.28 -20.47 -18.56
C ALA A 215 0.48 -19.66 -19.60
N GLU A 216 -0.16 -20.31 -20.58
CA GLU A 216 -0.97 -19.66 -21.62
C GLU A 216 -2.35 -19.24 -21.08
N ALA A 217 -2.88 -19.99 -20.11
CA ALA A 217 -4.12 -19.66 -19.43
C ALA A 217 -3.93 -18.68 -18.27
N ALA A 218 -2.69 -18.36 -17.88
CA ALA A 218 -2.37 -17.46 -16.78
C ALA A 218 -2.47 -15.99 -17.20
N PRO A 219 -2.66 -15.05 -16.24
CA PRO A 219 -2.65 -13.62 -16.53
C PRO A 219 -1.37 -13.17 -17.22
N VAL A 220 -1.46 -12.18 -18.07
CA VAL A 220 -0.30 -11.47 -18.66
C VAL A 220 0.09 -10.29 -17.75
N SER A 221 -0.90 -9.55 -17.28
CA SER A 221 -0.74 -8.36 -16.45
C SER A 221 -1.28 -8.57 -15.02
N THR A 222 -1.61 -7.49 -14.33
CA THR A 222 -2.43 -7.50 -13.13
C THR A 222 -3.88 -7.20 -13.49
N ILE A 223 -4.78 -8.04 -13.02
CA ILE A 223 -6.22 -7.89 -13.17
C ILE A 223 -6.82 -7.49 -11.83
N LEU A 224 -7.70 -6.50 -11.82
CA LEU A 224 -8.51 -6.11 -10.67
C LEU A 224 -9.99 -6.39 -10.95
N ASP A 225 -10.56 -7.38 -10.28
CA ASP A 225 -12.00 -7.64 -10.32
C ASP A 225 -12.75 -6.60 -9.46
N GLU A 226 -13.49 -5.72 -10.11
CA GLU A 226 -14.21 -4.63 -9.44
C GLU A 226 -15.31 -5.13 -8.51
N THR A 227 -15.95 -6.27 -8.84
CA THR A 227 -17.04 -6.83 -8.05
C THR A 227 -16.58 -7.34 -6.69
N TYR A 228 -15.46 -8.05 -6.66
CA TYR A 228 -14.94 -8.68 -5.45
C TYR A 228 -13.79 -7.89 -4.81
N LYS A 229 -13.31 -6.84 -5.48
CA LYS A 229 -12.12 -6.06 -5.06
C LYS A 229 -10.91 -6.97 -4.82
N ILE A 230 -10.68 -7.86 -5.80
CA ILE A 230 -9.60 -8.84 -5.79
C ILE A 230 -8.66 -8.57 -6.97
N ALA A 231 -7.38 -8.46 -6.66
CA ALA A 231 -6.31 -8.39 -7.65
C ALA A 231 -5.77 -9.80 -7.93
N VAL A 232 -5.57 -10.11 -9.22
CA VAL A 232 -4.95 -11.34 -9.72
C VAL A 232 -3.70 -10.93 -10.48
N THR A 233 -2.52 -11.22 -9.93
CA THR A 233 -1.22 -10.77 -10.45
C THR A 233 -0.35 -11.97 -10.76
N ARG A 234 0.22 -12.01 -11.97
CA ARG A 234 1.23 -13.01 -12.32
C ARG A 234 2.61 -12.54 -11.88
N PHE A 235 3.33 -13.42 -11.21
CA PHE A 235 4.78 -13.46 -11.10
C PHE A 235 5.34 -14.55 -12.04
N ASP A 236 6.60 -14.90 -11.95
CA ASP A 236 7.21 -15.82 -12.94
C ASP A 236 6.47 -17.15 -13.04
N ASP A 237 6.42 -17.92 -11.97
CA ASP A 237 5.87 -19.28 -11.91
C ASP A 237 4.58 -19.39 -11.07
N ARG A 238 4.03 -18.27 -10.60
CA ARG A 238 2.89 -18.23 -9.67
C ARG A 238 1.95 -17.07 -9.95
N ILE A 239 0.71 -17.24 -9.50
CA ILE A 239 -0.33 -16.21 -9.49
C ILE A 239 -0.57 -15.81 -8.04
N ARG A 240 -0.44 -14.52 -7.74
CA ARG A 240 -0.85 -13.95 -6.48
C ARG A 240 -2.26 -13.41 -6.59
N VAL A 241 -3.17 -13.91 -5.76
CA VAL A 241 -4.56 -13.47 -5.71
C VAL A 241 -4.78 -12.84 -4.35
N GLY A 242 -5.06 -11.55 -4.33
CA GLY A 242 -5.18 -10.82 -3.08
C GLY A 242 -6.27 -9.77 -3.11
N GLY A 243 -6.88 -9.52 -1.97
CA GLY A 243 -7.93 -8.52 -1.90
C GLY A 243 -8.67 -8.55 -0.58
N MET A 244 -9.91 -8.08 -0.65
CA MET A 244 -10.83 -7.96 0.47
C MET A 244 -10.29 -7.10 1.60
N ALA A 245 -11.16 -6.66 2.47
CA ALA A 245 -10.84 -5.82 3.61
C ALA A 245 -11.66 -6.26 4.82
N GLU A 246 -11.01 -6.39 5.96
CA GLU A 246 -11.67 -6.70 7.21
C GLU A 246 -11.18 -5.74 8.30
N ILE A 247 -12.10 -4.97 8.87
CA ILE A 247 -11.86 -4.07 10.00
C ILE A 247 -12.07 -4.90 11.26
N ALA A 248 -10.99 -5.45 11.84
CA ALA A 248 -11.03 -6.41 12.96
C ALA A 248 -9.82 -6.24 13.90
N GLY A 249 -9.23 -5.05 13.98
CA GLY A 249 -8.04 -4.82 14.80
C GLY A 249 -6.86 -5.68 14.35
N PHE A 250 -6.06 -6.14 15.31
CA PHE A 250 -4.87 -6.94 15.06
C PHE A 250 -5.13 -8.46 14.92
N ASP A 251 -6.39 -8.86 14.71
CA ASP A 251 -6.72 -10.28 14.49
C ASP A 251 -6.16 -10.78 13.16
N LYS A 252 -5.19 -11.71 13.20
CA LYS A 252 -4.57 -12.35 12.05
C LYS A 252 -5.04 -13.78 11.80
N ARG A 253 -6.14 -14.23 12.42
CA ARG A 253 -6.69 -15.55 12.15
C ARG A 253 -7.14 -15.67 10.70
N LEU A 254 -6.79 -16.75 10.05
CA LEU A 254 -7.18 -17.05 8.68
C LEU A 254 -8.64 -17.49 8.62
N ASN A 255 -9.45 -16.83 7.78
CA ASN A 255 -10.84 -17.18 7.58
C ASN A 255 -10.98 -18.03 6.31
N PRO A 256 -11.36 -19.32 6.39
CA PRO A 256 -11.47 -20.21 5.23
C PRO A 256 -12.42 -19.70 4.14
N ARG A 257 -13.50 -19.00 4.50
CA ARG A 257 -14.43 -18.43 3.52
C ARG A 257 -13.78 -17.37 2.63
N ARG A 258 -12.75 -16.67 3.15
CA ARG A 258 -11.99 -15.70 2.35
C ARG A 258 -11.09 -16.40 1.34
N ARG A 259 -10.51 -17.55 1.71
CA ARG A 259 -9.78 -18.42 0.79
C ARG A 259 -10.68 -18.89 -0.35
N GLU A 260 -11.86 -19.44 -0.04
CA GLU A 260 -12.84 -19.87 -1.03
C GLU A 260 -13.19 -18.76 -2.06
N THR A 261 -13.29 -17.51 -1.60
CA THR A 261 -13.57 -16.38 -2.49
C THR A 261 -12.40 -16.07 -3.43
N LEU A 262 -11.16 -16.15 -2.94
CA LEU A 262 -9.96 -15.93 -3.76
C LEU A 262 -9.81 -17.03 -4.81
N GLU A 263 -10.00 -18.29 -4.42
CA GLU A 263 -9.97 -19.45 -5.32
C GLU A 263 -11.07 -19.37 -6.39
N MET A 264 -12.28 -19.00 -5.98
CA MET A 264 -13.40 -18.79 -6.90
C MET A 264 -13.06 -17.76 -7.97
N VAL A 265 -12.51 -16.59 -7.59
CA VAL A 265 -12.24 -15.50 -8.53
C VAL A 265 -11.15 -15.88 -9.52
N VAL A 266 -10.05 -16.49 -9.08
CA VAL A 266 -8.97 -16.88 -10.01
C VAL A 266 -9.42 -17.99 -10.96
N ASN A 267 -10.18 -18.98 -10.49
CA ASN A 267 -10.71 -20.05 -11.34
C ASN A 267 -11.80 -19.55 -12.31
N ASP A 268 -12.56 -18.51 -11.92
CA ASP A 268 -13.59 -17.90 -12.75
C ASP A 268 -12.99 -17.03 -13.86
N LEU A 269 -11.90 -16.32 -13.57
CA LEU A 269 -11.24 -15.44 -14.53
C LEU A 269 -10.19 -16.16 -15.38
N PHE A 270 -9.46 -17.12 -14.82
CA PHE A 270 -8.35 -17.82 -15.46
C PHE A 270 -8.47 -19.34 -15.25
N PRO A 271 -9.49 -19.99 -15.85
CA PRO A 271 -9.75 -21.40 -15.64
C PRO A 271 -8.57 -22.26 -16.12
N GLY A 272 -8.10 -23.15 -15.25
CA GLY A 272 -6.98 -24.05 -15.55
C GLY A 272 -5.60 -23.41 -15.54
N ALA A 273 -5.45 -22.13 -15.17
CA ALA A 273 -4.15 -21.46 -15.12
C ALA A 273 -3.25 -21.98 -14.01
N GLY A 274 -3.82 -22.30 -12.85
CA GLY A 274 -3.04 -22.68 -11.68
C GLY A 274 -3.65 -23.80 -10.83
N ALA A 275 -2.81 -24.44 -10.02
CA ALA A 275 -3.19 -25.48 -9.06
C ALA A 275 -3.73 -24.84 -7.77
N THR A 276 -5.00 -24.42 -7.75
CA THR A 276 -5.60 -23.75 -6.59
C THR A 276 -5.66 -24.63 -5.33
N ALA A 277 -5.72 -25.95 -5.49
CA ALA A 277 -5.65 -26.90 -4.37
C ALA A 277 -4.31 -26.83 -3.61
N GLU A 278 -3.22 -26.48 -4.30
CA GLU A 278 -1.88 -26.34 -3.73
C GLU A 278 -1.57 -24.92 -3.25
N ALA A 279 -2.54 -24.01 -3.36
CA ALA A 279 -2.34 -22.62 -3.02
C ALA A 279 -2.01 -22.42 -1.53
N SER A 280 -0.97 -21.63 -1.25
CA SER A 280 -0.73 -21.13 0.10
C SER A 280 -1.77 -20.05 0.45
N PHE A 281 -2.08 -19.90 1.74
CA PHE A 281 -3.04 -18.89 2.21
C PHE A 281 -2.42 -18.00 3.29
N TRP A 282 -2.53 -16.69 3.11
CA TRP A 282 -1.88 -15.70 3.98
C TRP A 282 -2.80 -14.52 4.28
N THR A 283 -2.53 -13.85 5.39
CA THR A 283 -3.19 -12.59 5.78
C THR A 283 -2.17 -11.58 6.27
N GLY A 284 -2.46 -10.29 6.05
CA GLY A 284 -1.66 -9.18 6.53
C GLY A 284 -2.51 -7.97 6.91
N LEU A 285 -1.88 -7.05 7.63
CA LEU A 285 -2.51 -5.85 8.14
C LEU A 285 -2.03 -4.64 7.33
N ARG A 286 -2.90 -4.09 6.49
CA ARG A 286 -2.64 -2.85 5.76
C ARG A 286 -2.70 -1.68 6.74
N PRO A 287 -1.68 -0.81 6.78
CA PRO A 287 -1.67 0.35 7.67
C PRO A 287 -2.54 1.48 7.08
N MET A 288 -3.81 1.53 7.46
CA MET A 288 -4.77 2.48 6.90
C MET A 288 -4.89 3.74 7.74
N THR A 289 -4.63 4.89 7.14
CA THR A 289 -5.04 6.19 7.68
C THR A 289 -6.52 6.45 7.37
N PRO A 290 -7.22 7.28 8.15
CA PRO A 290 -8.63 7.54 7.92
C PRO A 290 -8.92 8.39 6.66
N ASP A 291 -7.90 9.07 6.12
CA ASP A 291 -7.97 9.87 4.89
C ASP A 291 -7.33 9.17 3.68
N GLY A 292 -6.78 7.96 3.87
CA GLY A 292 -6.12 7.18 2.82
C GLY A 292 -4.70 7.64 2.46
N THR A 293 -4.31 8.86 2.86
CA THR A 293 -3.00 9.45 2.57
C THR A 293 -1.95 8.94 3.56
N PRO A 294 -0.74 8.50 3.14
CA PRO A 294 0.30 8.07 4.08
C PRO A 294 0.82 9.21 4.93
N ILE A 295 1.45 8.86 6.05
CA ILE A 295 2.13 9.80 6.94
C ILE A 295 3.62 9.70 6.66
N VAL A 296 4.19 10.75 6.05
CA VAL A 296 5.61 10.83 5.72
C VAL A 296 6.16 12.17 6.17
N GLY A 297 7.21 12.17 7.01
CA GLY A 297 7.87 13.40 7.39
C GLY A 297 8.10 13.57 8.89
N ARG A 298 8.26 14.83 9.29
CA ARG A 298 8.57 15.24 10.67
C ARG A 298 7.39 15.05 11.60
N THR A 299 7.70 14.92 12.88
CA THR A 299 6.73 14.94 13.97
C THR A 299 6.88 16.21 14.83
N GLY A 300 6.13 16.31 15.92
CA GLY A 300 6.33 17.33 16.95
C GLY A 300 7.62 17.15 17.78
N LEU A 301 8.34 16.03 17.63
CA LEU A 301 9.63 15.77 18.26
C LEU A 301 10.76 16.03 17.25
N ARG A 302 11.81 16.73 17.69
CA ARG A 302 12.87 17.26 16.78
C ARG A 302 13.57 16.19 15.95
N ASN A 303 13.76 15.00 16.49
CA ASN A 303 14.53 13.91 15.87
C ASN A 303 13.69 12.66 15.57
N LEU A 304 12.36 12.76 15.59
CA LEU A 304 11.45 11.65 15.27
C LEU A 304 10.72 11.92 13.95
N TYR A 305 10.76 10.94 13.07
CA TYR A 305 10.14 10.97 11.76
C TYR A 305 9.22 9.75 11.58
N LEU A 306 8.23 9.88 10.70
CA LEU A 306 7.30 8.81 10.38
C LEU A 306 7.36 8.49 8.88
N ASN A 307 7.21 7.20 8.55
CA ASN A 307 6.98 6.69 7.21
C ASN A 307 6.02 5.50 7.30
N THR A 308 4.71 5.77 7.35
CA THR A 308 3.68 4.77 7.66
C THR A 308 2.34 5.15 7.05
N GLY A 309 1.34 4.28 7.19
CA GLY A 309 -0.02 4.61 6.78
C GLY A 309 -0.32 4.51 5.28
N HIS A 310 0.47 3.75 4.52
CA HIS A 310 0.37 3.65 3.06
C HIS A 310 -0.85 2.83 2.56
N GLY A 311 -1.61 2.24 3.46
CA GLY A 311 -2.84 1.53 3.14
C GLY A 311 -2.66 0.41 2.12
N THR A 312 -3.46 0.46 1.06
CA THR A 312 -3.42 -0.51 -0.04
C THR A 312 -2.41 -0.16 -1.14
N LEU A 313 -1.86 1.06 -1.13
CA LEU A 313 -0.98 1.59 -2.18
C LEU A 313 0.49 1.68 -1.72
N GLY A 314 0.88 0.89 -0.72
CA GLY A 314 2.23 0.91 -0.18
C GLY A 314 3.31 0.62 -1.21
N TRP A 315 3.10 -0.34 -2.11
CA TRP A 315 4.00 -0.61 -3.22
C TRP A 315 4.17 0.63 -4.11
N THR A 316 3.06 1.15 -4.61
CA THR A 316 3.01 2.31 -5.52
C THR A 316 3.76 3.53 -4.95
N MET A 317 3.64 3.80 -3.65
CA MET A 317 4.19 5.01 -3.01
C MET A 317 5.54 4.79 -2.30
N SER A 318 6.10 3.58 -2.28
CA SER A 318 7.23 3.21 -1.41
C SER A 318 8.50 4.00 -1.68
N CYS A 319 8.99 4.00 -2.93
CA CYS A 319 10.25 4.66 -3.28
C CYS A 319 10.16 6.18 -3.16
N GLY A 320 9.01 6.77 -3.54
CA GLY A 320 8.78 8.20 -3.38
C GLY A 320 8.73 8.62 -1.91
N SER A 321 8.05 7.85 -1.05
CA SER A 321 8.03 8.10 0.40
C SER A 321 9.41 8.01 1.02
N ALA A 322 10.20 7.01 0.62
CA ALA A 322 11.56 6.83 1.13
C ALA A 322 12.49 7.98 0.70
N GLN A 323 12.47 8.38 -0.58
CA GLN A 323 13.25 9.49 -1.10
C GLN A 323 12.86 10.81 -0.44
N LEU A 324 11.54 11.07 -0.34
CA LEU A 324 11.00 12.25 0.31
C LEU A 324 11.49 12.36 1.77
N LEU A 325 11.41 11.27 2.51
CA LEU A 325 11.86 11.23 3.90
C LEU A 325 13.37 11.41 4.03
N ALA A 326 14.15 10.78 3.14
CA ALA A 326 15.60 10.94 3.09
C ALA A 326 15.98 12.41 2.85
N ASP A 327 15.29 13.11 1.97
CA ASP A 327 15.52 14.54 1.72
C ASP A 327 15.20 15.39 2.96
N ILE A 328 14.07 15.10 3.64
CA ILE A 328 13.67 15.81 4.86
C ILE A 328 14.68 15.61 6.00
N ILE A 329 15.16 14.39 6.22
CA ILE A 329 16.15 14.07 7.28
C ILE A 329 17.47 14.73 6.98
N SER A 330 17.90 14.71 5.71
CA SER A 330 19.16 15.31 5.26
C SER A 330 19.11 16.81 5.04
N ALA A 331 18.01 17.47 5.43
CA ALA A 331 17.75 18.90 5.21
C ALA A 331 17.87 19.35 3.73
N ARG A 332 17.68 18.42 2.78
CA ARG A 332 17.56 18.75 1.36
C ARG A 332 16.14 19.21 1.05
N LYS A 333 16.01 20.03 0.01
CA LYS A 333 14.68 20.48 -0.46
C LYS A 333 13.96 19.30 -1.12
N PRO A 334 12.78 18.89 -0.63
CA PRO A 334 11.98 17.86 -1.27
C PRO A 334 11.57 18.25 -2.69
N ALA A 335 11.52 17.27 -3.60
CA ALA A 335 11.13 17.49 -4.98
C ALA A 335 9.62 17.76 -5.14
N ILE A 336 8.81 17.32 -4.18
CA ILE A 336 7.35 17.52 -4.14
C ILE A 336 6.94 18.18 -2.83
N LEU A 337 5.73 18.73 -2.77
CA LEU A 337 5.14 19.25 -1.53
C LEU A 337 5.01 18.13 -0.51
N ALA A 338 5.57 18.32 0.70
CA ALA A 338 5.68 17.30 1.74
C ALA A 338 4.94 17.65 3.04
N ASP A 339 4.71 18.93 3.31
CA ASP A 339 4.20 19.42 4.60
C ASP A 339 2.83 18.82 4.94
N ASP A 340 1.97 18.65 3.94
CA ASP A 340 0.63 18.10 4.05
C ASP A 340 0.59 16.56 4.12
N LEU A 341 1.74 15.89 3.96
CA LEU A 341 1.93 14.46 4.20
C LEU A 341 2.33 14.15 5.65
N SER A 342 2.70 15.16 6.43
CA SER A 342 3.11 14.98 7.83
C SER A 342 1.93 14.62 8.74
N VAL A 343 2.24 14.10 9.93
CA VAL A 343 1.25 13.79 10.97
C VAL A 343 0.53 15.04 11.50
N ALA A 344 1.09 16.23 11.27
CA ALA A 344 0.51 17.51 11.69
C ALA A 344 -0.91 17.76 11.14
N ARG A 345 -1.26 17.16 10.00
CA ARG A 345 -2.62 17.25 9.41
C ARG A 345 -3.73 16.65 10.29
N TYR A 346 -3.35 15.85 11.29
CA TYR A 346 -4.28 15.29 12.29
C TYR A 346 -4.31 16.10 13.61
N GLY A 347 -3.79 17.34 13.60
CA GLY A 347 -3.77 18.21 14.79
C GLY A 347 -2.58 17.97 15.72
N ALA A 348 -1.63 17.13 15.36
CA ALA A 348 -0.36 17.04 16.07
C ALA A 348 0.42 18.34 15.84
N ALA A 349 0.87 19.02 16.93
CA ALA A 349 1.59 20.28 16.81
C ALA A 349 2.85 20.11 15.93
N PRO A 350 3.05 20.95 14.90
CA PRO A 350 4.28 20.91 14.10
C PRO A 350 5.48 21.27 14.96
N ALA A 351 6.60 20.54 14.77
CA ALA A 351 7.88 20.95 15.33
C ALA A 351 8.25 22.34 14.76
N GLN A 352 8.71 23.25 15.62
CA GLN A 352 9.22 24.54 15.19
C GLN A 352 10.31 24.35 14.12
N ARG A 353 10.23 25.09 13.03
CA ARG A 353 11.28 25.13 12.01
C ARG A 353 12.62 25.47 12.69
N GLN A 354 13.63 24.64 12.49
CA GLN A 354 14.97 25.05 12.84
C GLN A 354 15.32 26.30 12.03
N PRO A 355 15.89 27.36 12.66
CA PRO A 355 16.44 28.47 11.90
C PRO A 355 17.50 27.93 10.95
N GLN A 356 17.40 28.24 9.66
CA GLN A 356 18.49 28.00 8.72
C GLN A 356 19.74 28.67 9.30
N LEU A 357 20.76 27.88 9.61
CA LEU A 357 22.09 28.42 9.84
C LEU A 357 22.48 29.15 8.56
N ALA A 358 22.51 30.48 8.65
CA ALA A 358 23.03 31.31 7.60
C ALA A 358 24.51 30.89 7.42
N SER A 359 24.83 30.40 6.23
CA SER A 359 26.20 30.17 5.80
C SER A 359 26.92 31.51 5.81
N ALA A 360 27.89 31.65 6.73
CA ALA A 360 28.93 32.67 6.65
C ALA A 360 30.02 32.23 5.69
#